data_a336593edc142ef2b8e42ef71332c23f
#
_entry.id   a336593edc142ef2b8e42ef71332c23f
#
_cell.length_a   1.000
_cell.length_b   1.000
_cell.length_c   1.000
_cell.angle_alpha   90.00
_cell.angle_beta   90.00
_cell.angle_gamma   90.00
#
_symmetry.space_group_name_H-M   'P 1'
#
loop_
_entity.id
_entity.type
_entity.pdbx_description
1 polymer ?
#
loop_
_entity_poly.entity_id
_entity_poly.type
_entity_poly.pdbx_seq_one_letter_code
_entity_poly.pdbx_strand_id
1 'polypeptide(L)'
;MSIFGQKKKELEVKILVRKKSDYNDIYVMQKGSKREMWFRKKNDFFLQSRIDINKLGTLVLVNTKLLITALLLQPAPRRILMIGLGGCAVSNFLSRLYPQSTIDVVEIDQKVIDISKNFFYLNETSNYKVHHDDGRRFVRKMSGRKTYDLIYLDAFKGGSIPFHLKTIQFYEDVNQILSSRGVVGSNLYGKSNLLKPNDWKTFSGQFNRVYCFEDHDRIATVLLATNRIETWSMSHFIQAAKKFPLLLPFSLIDMAKTYRVEKLKKDNGTVFEDNFTKDEFDRTIEKNNLDHTKSVLYPIKNFE
;
A
#
# COMPACT_ATOMS: atom_id res chain seq x y z
N MET A 1 16.28 -49.97 -7.66
CA MET A 1 16.43 -48.97 -6.61
C MET A 1 15.37 -47.90 -6.84
N SER A 2 14.34 -47.91 -6.00
CA SER A 2 13.18 -47.03 -6.15
C SER A 2 13.51 -45.65 -5.52
N ILE A 3 13.51 -44.58 -6.33
CA ILE A 3 13.64 -43.24 -5.83
C ILE A 3 12.27 -42.81 -5.33
N PHE A 4 12.06 -42.87 -4.02
CA PHE A 4 10.88 -42.35 -3.36
C PHE A 4 10.82 -40.81 -3.53
N GLY A 5 9.96 -40.37 -4.42
CA GLY A 5 9.55 -38.97 -4.47
C GLY A 5 8.85 -38.57 -3.18
N GLN A 6 9.50 -37.80 -2.33
CA GLN A 6 8.84 -37.16 -1.19
C GLN A 6 7.71 -36.25 -1.71
N LYS A 7 6.46 -36.68 -1.58
CA LYS A 7 5.30 -35.79 -1.74
C LYS A 7 5.47 -34.62 -0.78
N LYS A 8 5.69 -33.44 -1.30
CA LYS A 8 5.64 -32.20 -0.50
C LYS A 8 4.29 -32.20 0.23
N LYS A 9 4.33 -32.35 1.55
CA LYS A 9 3.14 -32.27 2.41
C LYS A 9 2.51 -30.92 2.18
N GLU A 10 1.34 -30.88 1.57
CA GLU A 10 0.62 -29.63 1.32
C GLU A 10 0.27 -29.02 2.68
N LEU A 11 0.76 -27.79 2.95
CA LEU A 11 0.52 -27.14 4.22
C LEU A 11 -0.97 -26.76 4.31
N GLU A 12 -1.61 -27.24 5.35
CA GLU A 12 -3.01 -26.95 5.66
C GLU A 12 -3.19 -25.43 5.91
N VAL A 13 -4.25 -24.87 5.38
CA VAL A 13 -4.65 -23.49 5.64
C VAL A 13 -5.60 -23.48 6.83
N LYS A 14 -5.29 -22.66 7.84
CA LYS A 14 -6.12 -22.48 9.04
C LYS A 14 -6.76 -21.10 9.01
N ILE A 15 -8.09 -21.05 9.19
CA ILE A 15 -8.80 -19.79 9.47
C ILE A 15 -8.64 -19.51 10.96
N LEU A 16 -7.93 -18.43 11.30
CA LEU A 16 -7.70 -18.03 12.69
C LEU A 16 -8.86 -17.21 13.24
N VAL A 17 -9.44 -16.35 12.39
CA VAL A 17 -10.59 -15.52 12.77
C VAL A 17 -11.36 -15.08 11.52
N ARG A 18 -12.68 -14.94 11.69
CA ARG A 18 -13.58 -14.22 10.79
C ARG A 18 -14.30 -13.17 11.57
N LYS A 19 -14.29 -11.92 11.08
CA LYS A 19 -15.00 -10.78 11.68
C LYS A 19 -15.65 -9.95 10.60
N LYS A 20 -16.91 -9.58 10.81
CA LYS A 20 -17.62 -8.63 9.96
C LYS A 20 -17.60 -7.25 10.63
N SER A 21 -17.29 -6.22 9.85
CA SER A 21 -17.42 -4.82 10.23
C SER A 21 -18.42 -4.12 9.30
N ASP A 22 -18.61 -2.81 9.49
CA ASP A 22 -19.43 -1.98 8.59
C ASP A 22 -18.75 -1.77 7.22
N TYR A 23 -17.44 -2.04 7.14
CA TYR A 23 -16.61 -1.83 5.95
C TYR A 23 -16.28 -3.13 5.21
N ASN A 24 -15.99 -4.22 5.96
CA ASN A 24 -15.39 -5.43 5.40
C ASN A 24 -15.88 -6.71 6.10
N ASP A 25 -15.89 -7.84 5.36
CA ASP A 25 -15.92 -9.20 5.92
C ASP A 25 -14.47 -9.69 5.95
N ILE A 26 -13.87 -9.72 7.15
CA ILE A 26 -12.42 -9.88 7.36
C ILE A 26 -12.12 -11.31 7.77
N TYR A 27 -11.13 -11.90 7.09
CA TYR A 27 -10.59 -13.22 7.42
C TYR A 27 -9.11 -13.10 7.74
N VAL A 28 -8.67 -13.77 8.81
CA VAL A 28 -7.25 -14.03 9.06
C VAL A 28 -6.99 -15.49 8.85
N MET A 29 -6.06 -15.79 7.96
CA MET A 29 -5.68 -17.15 7.60
C MET A 29 -4.20 -17.37 7.83
N GLN A 30 -3.82 -18.61 8.10
CA GLN A 30 -2.41 -18.99 8.24
C GLN A 30 -2.13 -20.28 7.45
N LYS A 31 -1.05 -20.24 6.64
CA LYS A 31 -0.48 -21.38 5.94
C LYS A 31 1.01 -21.46 6.25
N GLY A 32 1.39 -22.45 7.07
CA GLY A 32 2.76 -22.51 7.58
C GLY A 32 3.13 -21.25 8.36
N SER A 33 4.24 -20.61 7.98
CA SER A 33 4.68 -19.34 8.60
C SER A 33 4.01 -18.09 8.02
N LYS A 34 3.19 -18.21 6.97
CA LYS A 34 2.52 -17.07 6.36
C LYS A 34 1.18 -16.83 7.02
N ARG A 35 1.01 -15.63 7.57
CA ARG A 35 -0.27 -15.16 8.11
C ARG A 35 -0.78 -14.03 7.25
N GLU A 36 -2.08 -14.10 6.89
CA GLU A 36 -2.70 -13.28 5.87
C GLU A 36 -3.98 -12.67 6.38
N MET A 37 -4.23 -11.40 6.00
CA MET A 37 -5.52 -10.75 6.15
C MET A 37 -6.19 -10.66 4.79
N TRP A 38 -7.44 -11.08 4.73
CA TRP A 38 -8.24 -11.08 3.53
C TRP A 38 -9.55 -10.34 3.76
N PHE A 39 -9.98 -9.56 2.77
CA PHE A 39 -11.33 -8.99 2.74
C PHE A 39 -12.17 -9.77 1.74
N ARG A 40 -13.38 -10.14 2.15
CA ARG A 40 -14.35 -10.80 1.28
C ARG A 40 -15.40 -9.79 0.81
N LYS A 41 -15.67 -9.78 -0.49
CA LYS A 41 -16.79 -9.04 -1.10
C LYS A 41 -17.54 -10.02 -2.00
N LYS A 42 -18.80 -10.34 -1.66
CA LYS A 42 -19.57 -11.41 -2.34
C LYS A 42 -18.80 -12.73 -2.25
N ASN A 43 -18.42 -13.30 -3.39
CA ASN A 43 -17.66 -14.56 -3.48
C ASN A 43 -16.15 -14.37 -3.66
N ASP A 44 -15.69 -13.13 -3.73
CA ASP A 44 -14.29 -12.79 -4.00
C ASP A 44 -13.54 -12.46 -2.73
N PHE A 45 -12.27 -12.91 -2.67
CA PHE A 45 -11.36 -12.63 -1.57
C PHE A 45 -10.20 -11.77 -2.07
N PHE A 46 -9.91 -10.70 -1.34
CA PHE A 46 -8.85 -9.74 -1.65
C PHE A 46 -7.80 -9.78 -0.56
N LEU A 47 -6.58 -10.18 -0.91
CA LEU A 47 -5.46 -10.18 0.03
C LEU A 47 -5.08 -8.74 0.39
N GLN A 48 -5.20 -8.42 1.67
CA GLN A 48 -4.88 -7.09 2.20
C GLN A 48 -3.47 -7.04 2.79
N SER A 49 -3.04 -8.09 3.43
CA SER A 49 -1.73 -8.14 4.06
C SER A 49 -1.23 -9.57 4.22
N ARG A 50 0.10 -9.71 4.19
CA ARG A 50 0.78 -10.98 4.46
C ARG A 50 2.06 -10.71 5.25
N ILE A 51 2.23 -11.42 6.34
CA ILE A 51 3.47 -11.45 7.11
C ILE A 51 4.06 -12.86 7.17
N ASP A 52 5.35 -12.95 7.44
CA ASP A 52 6.00 -14.19 7.84
C ASP A 52 6.21 -14.16 9.35
N ILE A 53 5.49 -14.99 10.10
CA ILE A 53 5.57 -15.00 11.57
C ILE A 53 6.93 -15.43 12.10
N ASN A 54 7.73 -16.14 11.28
CA ASN A 54 9.10 -16.51 11.61
C ASN A 54 10.13 -15.43 11.24
N LYS A 55 9.71 -14.39 10.48
CA LYS A 55 10.57 -13.30 9.99
C LYS A 55 9.85 -11.97 10.03
N LEU A 56 9.40 -11.55 11.22
CA LEU A 56 8.56 -10.36 11.43
C LEU A 56 9.17 -9.03 10.94
N GLY A 57 10.49 -8.99 10.71
CA GLY A 57 11.18 -7.82 10.15
C GLY A 57 11.17 -7.73 8.64
N THR A 58 10.48 -8.64 7.91
CA THR A 58 10.49 -8.69 6.44
C THR A 58 9.17 -8.30 5.83
N LEU A 59 9.22 -7.61 4.69
CA LEU A 59 8.06 -7.36 3.84
C LEU A 59 7.89 -8.52 2.85
N VAL A 60 6.73 -9.17 2.86
CA VAL A 60 6.48 -10.37 2.03
C VAL A 60 5.92 -9.99 0.66
N LEU A 61 4.95 -9.07 0.61
CA LEU A 61 4.28 -8.65 -0.61
C LEU A 61 5.13 -7.67 -1.41
N VAL A 62 5.09 -7.78 -2.74
CA VAL A 62 5.89 -6.92 -3.64
C VAL A 62 5.45 -5.45 -3.57
N ASN A 63 4.15 -5.16 -3.47
CA ASN A 63 3.64 -3.79 -3.32
C ASN A 63 4.19 -3.11 -2.06
N THR A 64 4.30 -3.84 -0.94
CA THR A 64 4.87 -3.29 0.29
C THR A 64 6.35 -2.97 0.15
N LYS A 65 7.12 -3.78 -0.60
CA LYS A 65 8.52 -3.49 -0.92
C LYS A 65 8.65 -2.29 -1.86
N LEU A 66 7.75 -2.17 -2.85
CA LEU A 66 7.73 -1.03 -3.76
C LEU A 66 7.41 0.29 -3.03
N LEU A 67 6.53 0.29 -2.03
CA LEU A 67 6.29 1.48 -1.21
C LEU A 67 7.57 1.98 -0.54
N ILE A 68 8.50 1.09 -0.17
CA ILE A 68 9.78 1.46 0.46
C ILE A 68 10.70 2.21 -0.50
N THR A 69 10.46 2.19 -1.81
CA THR A 69 11.21 3.03 -2.76
C THR A 69 11.07 4.53 -2.49
N ALA A 70 10.03 4.96 -1.78
CA ALA A 70 9.89 6.34 -1.31
C ALA A 70 11.08 6.80 -0.45
N LEU A 71 11.74 5.87 0.25
CA LEU A 71 12.95 6.13 1.03
C LEU A 71 14.17 6.47 0.17
N LEU A 72 14.16 6.19 -1.12
CA LEU A 72 15.21 6.63 -2.04
C LEU A 72 15.22 8.16 -2.18
N LEU A 73 14.04 8.76 -2.16
CA LEU A 73 13.87 10.21 -2.19
C LEU A 73 13.92 10.83 -0.78
N GLN A 74 13.50 10.11 0.26
CA GLN A 74 13.47 10.57 1.65
C GLN A 74 14.09 9.53 2.59
N PRO A 75 15.43 9.43 2.65
CA PRO A 75 16.12 8.34 3.36
C PRO A 75 16.10 8.46 4.90
N ALA A 76 15.75 9.63 5.42
CA ALA A 76 15.71 9.88 6.88
C ALA A 76 14.44 10.65 7.28
N PRO A 77 13.24 10.06 7.08
CA PRO A 77 12.00 10.72 7.44
C PRO A 77 11.87 10.80 8.96
N ARG A 78 11.52 11.98 9.48
CA ARG A 78 11.26 12.20 10.93
C ARG A 78 9.80 12.00 11.28
N ARG A 79 8.89 12.32 10.34
CA ARG A 79 7.45 12.20 10.51
C ARG A 79 6.86 11.46 9.32
N ILE A 80 6.21 10.35 9.61
CA ILE A 80 5.61 9.45 8.63
C ILE A 80 4.12 9.38 8.90
N LEU A 81 3.32 9.53 7.85
CA LEU A 81 1.88 9.27 7.86
C LEU A 81 1.58 8.07 6.96
N MET A 82 0.71 7.19 7.41
CA MET A 82 0.19 6.11 6.59
C MET A 82 -1.34 6.12 6.64
N ILE A 83 -1.99 6.21 5.49
CA ILE A 83 -3.44 6.07 5.33
C ILE A 83 -3.74 4.63 4.91
N GLY A 84 -4.36 3.88 5.81
CA GLY A 84 -4.56 2.43 5.73
C GLY A 84 -3.55 1.68 6.60
N LEU A 85 -4.04 0.72 7.36
CA LEU A 85 -3.24 -0.12 8.28
C LEU A 85 -3.06 -1.54 7.70
N GLY A 86 -4.14 -2.16 7.26
CA GLY A 86 -4.17 -3.59 6.95
C GLY A 86 -3.60 -4.41 8.10
N GLY A 87 -2.76 -5.40 7.81
CA GLY A 87 -2.01 -6.16 8.82
C GLY A 87 -0.70 -5.49 9.25
N CYS A 88 -0.62 -4.18 9.28
CA CYS A 88 0.47 -3.32 9.77
C CYS A 88 1.89 -3.70 9.29
N ALA A 89 2.02 -4.41 8.17
CA ALA A 89 3.33 -4.88 7.70
C ALA A 89 4.30 -3.73 7.41
N VAL A 90 3.85 -2.69 6.69
CA VAL A 90 4.68 -1.54 6.33
C VAL A 90 4.95 -0.66 7.54
N SER A 91 3.93 -0.33 8.34
CA SER A 91 4.09 0.53 9.52
C SER A 91 4.98 -0.11 10.59
N ASN A 92 4.83 -1.42 10.85
CA ASN A 92 5.75 -2.15 11.73
C ASN A 92 7.17 -2.22 11.19
N PHE A 93 7.34 -2.37 9.87
CA PHE A 93 8.66 -2.34 9.24
C PHE A 93 9.33 -0.97 9.43
N LEU A 94 8.60 0.12 9.15
CA LEU A 94 9.11 1.48 9.28
C LEU A 94 9.42 1.85 10.74
N SER A 95 8.61 1.41 11.70
CA SER A 95 8.86 1.69 13.13
C SER A 95 10.14 1.04 13.64
N ARG A 96 10.50 -0.13 13.10
CA ARG A 96 11.78 -0.79 13.41
C ARG A 96 12.95 -0.14 12.68
N LEU A 97 12.74 0.26 11.44
CA LEU A 97 13.78 0.89 10.61
C LEU A 97 14.13 2.30 11.12
N TYR A 98 13.14 3.04 11.62
CA TYR A 98 13.24 4.41 12.10
C TYR A 98 12.65 4.56 13.51
N PRO A 99 13.30 4.00 14.56
CA PRO A 99 12.74 3.98 15.91
C PRO A 99 12.59 5.38 16.54
N GLN A 100 13.28 6.38 16.00
CA GLN A 100 13.18 7.78 16.44
C GLN A 100 12.15 8.61 15.68
N SER A 101 11.58 8.06 14.60
CA SER A 101 10.57 8.77 13.80
C SER A 101 9.19 8.67 14.42
N THR A 102 8.40 9.73 14.29
CA THR A 102 6.99 9.66 14.63
C THR A 102 6.22 9.03 13.46
N ILE A 103 5.41 8.04 13.74
CA ILE A 103 4.58 7.32 12.77
C ILE A 103 3.11 7.44 13.20
N ASP A 104 2.32 8.13 12.40
CA ASP A 104 0.87 8.15 12.52
C ASP A 104 0.27 7.23 11.45
N VAL A 105 -0.57 6.29 11.83
CA VAL A 105 -1.32 5.44 10.92
C VAL A 105 -2.80 5.71 11.11
N VAL A 106 -3.54 5.86 10.03
CA VAL A 106 -4.98 6.12 10.06
C VAL A 106 -5.72 4.94 9.45
N GLU A 107 -6.63 4.37 10.21
CA GLU A 107 -7.46 3.24 9.79
C GLU A 107 -8.92 3.51 10.15
N ILE A 108 -9.80 3.35 9.17
CA ILE A 108 -11.23 3.63 9.34
C ILE A 108 -11.98 2.49 10.05
N ASP A 109 -11.47 1.28 9.98
CA ASP A 109 -12.13 0.07 10.49
C ASP A 109 -11.51 -0.38 11.82
N GLN A 110 -12.22 -0.12 12.94
CA GLN A 110 -11.77 -0.53 14.27
C GLN A 110 -11.49 -2.04 14.34
N LYS A 111 -12.23 -2.88 13.58
CA LYS A 111 -11.99 -4.33 13.56
C LYS A 111 -10.66 -4.70 12.92
N VAL A 112 -10.21 -3.93 11.91
CA VAL A 112 -8.86 -4.08 11.32
C VAL A 112 -7.79 -3.75 12.37
N ILE A 113 -7.97 -2.69 13.16
CA ILE A 113 -7.05 -2.31 14.24
C ILE A 113 -6.97 -3.43 15.29
N ASP A 114 -8.12 -3.92 15.77
CA ASP A 114 -8.19 -4.99 16.77
C ASP A 114 -7.53 -6.29 16.28
N ILE A 115 -7.80 -6.66 15.03
CA ILE A 115 -7.20 -7.85 14.39
C ILE A 115 -5.68 -7.67 14.24
N SER A 116 -5.23 -6.47 13.88
CA SER A 116 -3.80 -6.19 13.72
C SER A 116 -3.04 -6.26 15.03
N LYS A 117 -3.64 -5.81 16.14
CA LYS A 117 -3.12 -6.00 17.50
C LYS A 117 -3.00 -7.49 17.87
N ASN A 118 -4.05 -8.25 17.62
CA ASN A 118 -4.14 -9.64 18.08
C ASN A 118 -3.38 -10.64 17.19
N PHE A 119 -3.24 -10.36 15.88
CA PHE A 119 -2.73 -11.33 14.91
C PHE A 119 -1.53 -10.87 14.10
N PHE A 120 -1.27 -9.55 14.00
CA PHE A 120 -0.21 -9.02 13.13
C PHE A 120 0.85 -8.23 13.89
N TYR A 121 0.92 -8.42 15.22
CA TYR A 121 1.96 -7.83 16.06
C TYR A 121 2.00 -6.30 16.03
N LEU A 122 0.83 -5.65 15.84
CA LEU A 122 0.72 -4.22 16.02
C LEU A 122 1.02 -3.87 17.48
N ASN A 123 2.07 -3.10 17.70
CA ASN A 123 2.46 -2.63 19.02
C ASN A 123 2.71 -1.12 18.98
N GLU A 124 1.74 -0.36 19.45
CA GLU A 124 1.82 1.11 19.53
C GLU A 124 2.84 1.52 20.62
N THR A 125 3.56 2.60 20.35
CA THR A 125 4.55 3.19 21.25
C THR A 125 4.26 4.70 21.40
N SER A 126 5.12 5.44 22.10
CA SER A 126 4.99 6.91 22.21
C SER A 126 5.04 7.59 20.84
N ASN A 127 5.82 7.07 19.90
CA ASN A 127 6.05 7.62 18.57
C ASN A 127 5.48 6.78 17.41
N TYR A 128 4.76 5.68 17.68
CA TYR A 128 4.00 4.93 16.70
C TYR A 128 2.56 4.81 17.17
N LYS A 129 1.65 5.54 16.52
CA LYS A 129 0.24 5.65 16.90
C LYS A 129 -0.68 5.23 15.77
N VAL A 130 -1.77 4.55 16.12
CA VAL A 130 -2.87 4.24 15.20
C VAL A 130 -4.09 5.07 15.59
N HIS A 131 -4.62 5.80 14.62
CA HIS A 131 -5.80 6.65 14.75
C HIS A 131 -6.99 5.97 14.08
N HIS A 132 -8.04 5.71 14.85
CA HIS A 132 -9.31 5.26 14.29
C HIS A 132 -10.05 6.46 13.71
N ASP A 133 -9.86 6.72 12.42
CA ASP A 133 -10.44 7.87 11.72
C ASP A 133 -10.52 7.61 10.22
N ASP A 134 -11.32 8.41 9.49
CA ASP A 134 -11.26 8.49 8.04
C ASP A 134 -9.98 9.21 7.58
N GLY A 135 -9.30 8.66 6.58
CA GLY A 135 -8.01 9.17 6.12
C GLY A 135 -8.05 10.63 5.67
N ARG A 136 -9.11 11.05 4.93
CA ARG A 136 -9.24 12.42 4.45
C ARG A 136 -9.58 13.39 5.59
N ARG A 137 -10.45 12.96 6.50
CA ARG A 137 -10.78 13.75 7.70
C ARG A 137 -9.54 14.00 8.54
N PHE A 138 -8.71 12.98 8.73
CA PHE A 138 -7.45 13.10 9.46
C PHE A 138 -6.49 14.07 8.77
N VAL A 139 -6.29 13.95 7.44
CA VAL A 139 -5.44 14.85 6.66
C VAL A 139 -5.87 16.31 6.84
N ARG A 140 -7.15 16.61 6.67
CA ARG A 140 -7.70 17.97 6.87
C ARG A 140 -7.48 18.50 8.28
N LYS A 141 -7.63 17.62 9.29
CA LYS A 141 -7.38 17.97 10.70
C LYS A 141 -5.91 18.33 10.96
N MET A 142 -4.98 17.77 10.18
CA MET A 142 -3.54 18.04 10.31
C MET A 142 -3.09 19.30 9.57
N SER A 143 -3.86 19.82 8.62
CA SER A 143 -3.56 21.05 7.90
C SER A 143 -3.29 22.21 8.86
N GLY A 144 -2.20 22.94 8.63
CA GLY A 144 -1.74 24.03 9.49
C GLY A 144 -1.21 23.61 10.87
N ARG A 145 -1.24 22.31 11.22
CA ARG A 145 -0.81 21.81 12.55
C ARG A 145 0.44 20.94 12.48
N LYS A 146 0.55 20.06 11.47
CA LYS A 146 1.62 19.09 11.36
C LYS A 146 1.95 18.81 9.90
N THR A 147 3.23 18.73 9.58
CA THR A 147 3.71 18.29 8.28
C THR A 147 4.43 16.95 8.38
N TYR A 148 4.40 16.18 7.29
CA TYR A 148 5.01 14.86 7.20
C TYR A 148 6.09 14.83 6.12
N ASP A 149 7.18 14.12 6.39
CA ASP A 149 8.27 13.92 5.44
C ASP A 149 7.96 12.78 4.47
N LEU A 150 7.12 11.86 4.90
CA LEU A 150 6.71 10.71 4.12
C LEU A 150 5.24 10.40 4.39
N ILE A 151 4.44 10.33 3.32
CA ILE A 151 3.02 10.00 3.39
C ILE A 151 2.77 8.79 2.51
N TYR A 152 2.22 7.72 3.08
CA TYR A 152 1.79 6.53 2.35
C TYR A 152 0.28 6.49 2.21
N LEU A 153 -0.19 6.30 0.97
CA LEU A 153 -1.60 6.12 0.63
C LEU A 153 -1.80 4.64 0.24
N ASP A 154 -2.27 3.84 1.20
CA ASP A 154 -2.40 2.38 1.07
C ASP A 154 -3.75 1.89 1.64
N ALA A 155 -4.81 2.69 1.49
CA ALA A 155 -6.16 2.36 1.93
C ALA A 155 -6.95 1.66 0.83
N PHE A 156 -7.50 0.48 1.15
CA PHE A 156 -8.31 -0.32 0.24
C PHE A 156 -9.65 -0.74 0.86
N LYS A 157 -10.67 -0.78 0.02
CA LYS A 157 -12.00 -1.33 0.35
C LYS A 157 -12.45 -2.27 -0.78
N GLY A 158 -12.55 -3.56 -0.48
CA GLY A 158 -12.99 -4.54 -1.48
C GLY A 158 -12.16 -4.54 -2.77
N GLY A 159 -10.83 -4.43 -2.65
CA GLY A 159 -9.89 -4.46 -3.79
C GLY A 159 -9.66 -3.12 -4.50
N SER A 160 -10.21 -2.02 -4.01
CA SER A 160 -10.05 -0.68 -4.61
C SER A 160 -9.78 0.40 -3.57
N ILE A 161 -9.14 1.49 -4.01
CA ILE A 161 -8.97 2.68 -3.18
C ILE A 161 -10.33 3.40 -3.08
N PRO A 162 -10.78 3.80 -1.87
CA PRO A 162 -12.00 4.59 -1.71
C PRO A 162 -11.96 5.87 -2.56
N PHE A 163 -13.07 6.18 -3.25
CA PHE A 163 -13.08 7.26 -4.24
C PHE A 163 -12.68 8.62 -3.68
N HIS A 164 -13.11 8.95 -2.45
CA HIS A 164 -12.80 10.22 -1.80
C HIS A 164 -11.31 10.37 -1.40
N LEU A 165 -10.51 9.31 -1.52
CA LEU A 165 -9.06 9.30 -1.34
C LEU A 165 -8.29 9.29 -2.68
N LYS A 166 -8.96 9.61 -3.80
CA LYS A 166 -8.36 9.62 -5.16
C LYS A 166 -8.64 10.90 -5.93
N THR A 167 -9.35 11.86 -5.36
CA THR A 167 -9.71 13.11 -6.02
C THR A 167 -8.58 14.12 -5.95
N ILE A 168 -8.57 15.09 -6.87
CA ILE A 168 -7.57 16.15 -6.87
C ILE A 168 -7.63 16.96 -5.57
N GLN A 169 -8.82 17.18 -5.01
CA GLN A 169 -9.01 17.90 -3.75
C GLN A 169 -8.44 17.13 -2.55
N PHE A 170 -8.50 15.80 -2.59
CA PHE A 170 -7.80 15.01 -1.56
C PHE A 170 -6.28 15.15 -1.67
N TYR A 171 -5.73 15.14 -2.89
CA TYR A 171 -4.29 15.34 -3.07
C TYR A 171 -3.83 16.78 -2.74
N GLU A 172 -4.70 17.78 -2.93
CA GLU A 172 -4.49 19.14 -2.40
C GLU A 172 -4.38 19.12 -0.87
N ASP A 173 -5.33 18.49 -0.19
CA ASP A 173 -5.31 18.32 1.26
C ASP A 173 -4.01 17.61 1.72
N VAL A 174 -3.59 16.55 1.03
CA VAL A 174 -2.33 15.82 1.30
C VAL A 174 -1.10 16.73 1.11
N ASN A 175 -1.10 17.54 0.05
CA ASN A 175 0.00 18.45 -0.26
C ASN A 175 0.19 19.53 0.80
N GLN A 176 -0.90 20.00 1.43
CA GLN A 176 -0.84 20.98 2.53
C GLN A 176 -0.12 20.47 3.78
N ILE A 177 -0.12 19.15 3.99
CA ILE A 177 0.56 18.50 5.13
C ILE A 177 1.88 17.84 4.75
N LEU A 178 2.32 17.97 3.50
CA LEU A 178 3.60 17.46 3.03
C LEU A 178 4.70 18.47 3.33
N SER A 179 5.83 18.03 3.92
CA SER A 179 6.99 18.93 4.10
C SER A 179 7.60 19.30 2.74
N SER A 180 8.35 20.40 2.68
CA SER A 180 8.92 20.95 1.43
C SER A 180 9.76 19.95 0.62
N ARG A 181 10.40 19.00 1.28
CA ARG A 181 11.16 17.91 0.67
C ARG A 181 10.48 16.55 0.84
N GLY A 182 9.21 16.55 1.22
CA GLY A 182 8.44 15.36 1.50
C GLY A 182 8.16 14.52 0.25
N VAL A 183 7.77 13.28 0.50
CA VAL A 183 7.43 12.30 -0.53
C VAL A 183 6.09 11.65 -0.20
N VAL A 184 5.22 11.54 -1.18
CA VAL A 184 3.97 10.76 -1.12
C VAL A 184 4.17 9.48 -1.90
N GLY A 185 3.92 8.32 -1.28
CA GLY A 185 3.90 7.02 -1.93
C GLY A 185 2.46 6.49 -2.00
N SER A 186 1.94 6.24 -3.19
CA SER A 186 0.58 5.71 -3.39
C SER A 186 0.62 4.33 -4.00
N ASN A 187 0.02 3.35 -3.32
CA ASN A 187 -0.20 2.02 -3.86
C ASN A 187 -1.43 2.03 -4.77
N LEU A 188 -1.23 1.86 -6.08
CA LEU A 188 -2.33 1.85 -7.05
C LEU A 188 -2.88 0.46 -7.34
N TYR A 189 -2.23 -0.59 -6.81
CA TYR A 189 -2.59 -1.97 -7.07
C TYR A 189 -2.79 -2.34 -8.55
N GLY A 190 -2.26 -3.47 -8.96
CA GLY A 190 -2.60 -4.44 -9.98
C GLY A 190 -2.61 -4.12 -11.45
N LYS A 191 -2.55 -5.23 -12.14
CA LYS A 191 -2.28 -5.47 -13.55
C LYS A 191 -3.34 -4.93 -14.53
N SER A 192 -4.59 -4.81 -14.10
CA SER A 192 -5.73 -4.47 -14.94
C SER A 192 -6.49 -3.23 -14.44
N ASN A 193 -5.82 -2.33 -13.74
CA ASN A 193 -6.50 -1.11 -13.30
C ASN A 193 -6.80 -0.20 -14.51
N LEU A 194 -8.04 -0.27 -15.02
CA LEU A 194 -8.52 0.57 -16.11
C LEU A 194 -8.51 2.07 -15.75
N LEU A 195 -8.48 2.39 -14.46
CA LEU A 195 -8.42 3.76 -13.95
C LEU A 195 -7.00 4.32 -13.87
N LYS A 196 -5.98 3.51 -14.11
CA LYS A 196 -4.56 3.90 -13.96
C LYS A 196 -4.19 5.20 -14.69
N PRO A 197 -4.64 5.47 -15.92
CA PRO A 197 -4.43 6.77 -16.56
C PRO A 197 -5.05 7.94 -15.80
N ASN A 198 -6.25 7.76 -15.25
CA ASN A 198 -6.95 8.79 -14.47
C ASN A 198 -6.26 8.99 -13.10
N ASP A 199 -5.87 7.89 -12.43
CA ASP A 199 -5.10 7.94 -11.18
C ASP A 199 -3.81 8.72 -11.37
N TRP A 200 -3.06 8.42 -12.43
CA TRP A 200 -1.86 9.15 -12.76
C TRP A 200 -2.12 10.63 -13.02
N LYS A 201 -3.09 10.95 -13.89
CA LYS A 201 -3.41 12.33 -14.25
C LYS A 201 -3.82 13.15 -13.03
N THR A 202 -4.66 12.56 -12.16
CA THR A 202 -5.12 13.21 -10.93
C THR A 202 -3.95 13.43 -9.97
N PHE A 203 -3.15 12.40 -9.74
CA PHE A 203 -2.01 12.47 -8.83
C PHE A 203 -0.94 13.43 -9.34
N SER A 204 -0.60 13.38 -10.65
CA SER A 204 0.40 14.26 -11.26
C SER A 204 -0.05 15.70 -11.38
N GLY A 205 -1.36 15.98 -11.35
CA GLY A 205 -1.90 17.32 -11.35
C GLY A 205 -1.58 18.13 -10.11
N GLN A 206 -1.21 17.47 -9.01
CA GLN A 206 -1.00 18.12 -7.71
C GLN A 206 0.48 18.21 -7.30
N PHE A 207 1.37 17.46 -7.92
CA PHE A 207 2.78 17.39 -7.50
C PHE A 207 3.74 17.71 -8.65
N ASN A 208 4.86 18.34 -8.35
CA ASN A 208 5.85 18.75 -9.36
C ASN A 208 6.53 17.56 -10.06
N ARG A 209 6.74 16.47 -9.35
CA ARG A 209 7.36 15.24 -9.88
C ARG A 209 6.60 14.02 -9.43
N VAL A 210 6.37 13.12 -10.37
CA VAL A 210 5.76 11.81 -10.13
C VAL A 210 6.61 10.74 -10.80
N TYR A 211 6.85 9.66 -10.06
CA TYR A 211 7.66 8.51 -10.48
C TYR A 211 6.85 7.23 -10.32
N CYS A 212 6.89 6.36 -11.32
CA CYS A 212 6.18 5.10 -11.33
C CYS A 212 7.13 3.93 -11.08
N PHE A 213 6.80 3.09 -10.11
CA PHE A 213 7.48 1.83 -9.84
C PHE A 213 6.48 0.70 -10.07
N GLU A 214 6.83 -0.24 -10.97
CA GLU A 214 5.96 -1.34 -11.33
C GLU A 214 6.80 -2.63 -11.35
N ASP A 215 6.36 -3.66 -10.62
CA ASP A 215 7.05 -4.93 -10.63
C ASP A 215 6.99 -5.60 -12.01
N HIS A 216 7.90 -6.57 -12.23
CA HIS A 216 8.04 -7.23 -13.53
C HIS A 216 6.75 -7.88 -14.02
N ASP A 217 5.99 -8.49 -13.11
CA ASP A 217 4.74 -9.18 -13.42
C ASP A 217 3.54 -8.22 -13.47
N ARG A 218 3.77 -6.93 -13.22
CA ARG A 218 2.75 -5.88 -13.13
C ARG A 218 1.63 -6.15 -12.12
N ILE A 219 1.96 -6.90 -11.07
CA ILE A 219 1.04 -7.20 -9.98
C ILE A 219 0.87 -5.99 -9.08
N ALA A 220 1.91 -5.18 -8.93
CA ALA A 220 1.92 -4.00 -8.09
C ALA A 220 2.45 -2.78 -8.84
N THR A 221 1.80 -1.64 -8.62
CA THR A 221 2.22 -0.33 -9.10
C THR A 221 2.17 0.66 -7.96
N VAL A 222 3.28 1.38 -7.76
CA VAL A 222 3.40 2.45 -6.77
C VAL A 222 3.78 3.73 -7.48
N LEU A 223 3.06 4.81 -7.20
CA LEU A 223 3.46 6.16 -7.59
C LEU A 223 4.14 6.84 -6.41
N LEU A 224 5.26 7.48 -6.69
CA LEU A 224 5.91 8.41 -5.77
C LEU A 224 5.73 9.82 -6.29
N ALA A 225 5.37 10.76 -5.41
CA ALA A 225 5.26 12.16 -5.76
C ALA A 225 6.03 13.04 -4.78
N THR A 226 6.51 14.18 -5.28
CA THR A 226 7.23 15.18 -4.48
C THR A 226 7.13 16.55 -5.15
N ASN A 227 7.29 17.62 -4.34
CA ASN A 227 7.36 18.99 -4.85
C ASN A 227 8.79 19.44 -5.17
N ARG A 228 9.77 18.55 -5.12
CA ARG A 228 11.14 18.86 -5.54
C ARG A 228 11.18 19.23 -7.02
N ILE A 229 12.13 20.08 -7.40
CA ILE A 229 12.30 20.53 -8.79
C ILE A 229 13.11 19.50 -9.59
N GLU A 230 14.05 18.83 -8.93
CA GLU A 230 14.98 17.89 -9.55
C GLU A 230 14.24 16.70 -10.14
N THR A 231 14.61 16.30 -11.34
CA THR A 231 14.11 15.10 -11.99
C THR A 231 15.07 13.94 -11.80
N TRP A 232 14.57 12.82 -11.34
CA TRP A 232 15.33 11.60 -11.14
C TRP A 232 15.10 10.61 -12.30
N SER A 233 16.18 10.03 -12.76
CA SER A 233 16.18 8.91 -13.70
C SER A 233 16.38 7.59 -12.95
N MET A 234 16.27 6.46 -13.63
CA MET A 234 16.58 5.15 -13.08
C MET A 234 17.99 5.10 -12.46
N SER A 235 18.97 5.73 -13.10
CA SER A 235 20.35 5.76 -12.58
C SER A 235 20.45 6.49 -11.23
N HIS A 236 19.70 7.58 -11.05
CA HIS A 236 19.64 8.30 -9.77
C HIS A 236 19.03 7.41 -8.67
N PHE A 237 17.94 6.70 -8.96
CA PHE A 237 17.33 5.76 -8.01
C PHE A 237 18.27 4.61 -7.64
N ILE A 238 18.97 4.03 -8.62
CA ILE A 238 19.94 2.96 -8.37
C ILE A 238 21.11 3.47 -7.52
N GLN A 239 21.60 4.67 -7.79
CA GLN A 239 22.68 5.26 -6.99
C GLN A 239 22.24 5.56 -5.55
N ALA A 240 21.02 6.10 -5.38
CA ALA A 240 20.45 6.30 -4.05
C ALA A 240 20.30 4.96 -3.30
N ALA A 241 19.85 3.91 -3.97
CA ALA A 241 19.75 2.58 -3.38
C ALA A 241 21.11 2.01 -2.94
N LYS A 242 22.17 2.21 -3.73
CA LYS A 242 23.54 1.81 -3.36
C LYS A 242 24.08 2.57 -2.14
N LYS A 243 23.68 3.83 -1.99
CA LYS A 243 24.12 4.72 -0.90
C LYS A 243 23.17 4.69 0.30
N PHE A 244 22.10 3.89 0.24
CA PHE A 244 21.12 3.84 1.32
C PHE A 244 21.77 3.37 2.62
N PRO A 245 21.63 4.13 3.74
CA PRO A 245 22.47 3.94 4.92
C PRO A 245 22.06 2.76 5.79
N LEU A 246 20.88 2.15 5.56
CA LEU A 246 20.34 1.10 6.40
C LEU A 246 20.27 -0.23 5.64
N LEU A 247 20.51 -1.33 6.37
CA LEU A 247 20.35 -2.68 5.81
C LEU A 247 18.86 -3.04 5.76
N LEU A 248 18.42 -3.50 4.58
CA LEU A 248 17.07 -3.99 4.38
C LEU A 248 17.07 -5.51 4.13
N PRO A 249 16.02 -6.23 4.50
CA PRO A 249 15.91 -7.68 4.27
C PRO A 249 15.56 -8.03 2.82
N PHE A 250 15.69 -7.09 1.91
CA PHE A 250 15.52 -7.23 0.46
C PHE A 250 16.38 -6.21 -0.29
N SER A 251 16.62 -6.45 -1.57
CA SER A 251 17.43 -5.57 -2.42
C SER A 251 16.67 -4.30 -2.80
N LEU A 252 17.06 -3.16 -2.22
CA LEU A 252 16.52 -1.85 -2.61
C LEU A 252 16.97 -1.45 -4.03
N ILE A 253 18.11 -1.97 -4.50
CA ILE A 253 18.58 -1.79 -5.89
C ILE A 253 17.61 -2.46 -6.87
N ASP A 254 17.13 -3.68 -6.56
CA ASP A 254 16.16 -4.36 -7.43
C ASP A 254 14.83 -3.63 -7.43
N MET A 255 14.41 -3.07 -6.29
CA MET A 255 13.23 -2.19 -6.25
C MET A 255 13.44 -0.92 -7.08
N ALA A 256 14.61 -0.30 -7.02
CA ALA A 256 14.94 0.88 -7.85
C ALA A 256 14.89 0.58 -9.37
N LYS A 257 15.28 -0.63 -9.79
CA LYS A 257 15.22 -1.08 -11.20
C LYS A 257 13.77 -1.27 -11.70
N THR A 258 12.78 -1.30 -10.83
CA THR A 258 11.37 -1.37 -11.23
C THR A 258 10.79 -0.01 -11.64
N TYR A 259 11.58 1.07 -11.55
CA TYR A 259 11.20 2.38 -12.06
C TYR A 259 10.87 2.32 -13.55
N ARG A 260 9.72 2.87 -13.92
CA ARG A 260 9.25 2.98 -15.31
C ARG A 260 9.22 4.44 -15.72
N VAL A 261 9.85 4.74 -16.84
CA VAL A 261 9.61 6.01 -17.54
C VAL A 261 8.28 5.84 -18.26
N GLU A 262 7.19 6.17 -17.63
CA GLU A 262 5.89 6.15 -18.31
C GLU A 262 5.87 7.26 -19.36
N LYS A 263 5.94 6.88 -20.61
CA LYS A 263 5.40 7.69 -21.71
C LYS A 263 3.88 7.60 -21.62
N LEU A 264 3.31 8.22 -20.59
CA LEU A 264 1.88 8.38 -20.58
C LEU A 264 1.52 9.22 -21.80
N LYS A 265 0.68 8.67 -22.65
CA LYS A 265 -0.08 9.46 -23.61
C LYS A 265 -0.87 10.43 -22.73
N LYS A 266 -0.40 11.67 -22.65
CA LYS A 266 -0.91 12.74 -21.77
C LYS A 266 -2.42 12.97 -21.92
N ASP A 267 -3.05 12.38 -22.91
CA ASP A 267 -4.38 12.75 -23.40
C ASP A 267 -5.51 11.78 -23.01
N ASN A 268 -5.24 10.63 -22.39
CA ASN A 268 -6.25 9.59 -22.22
C ASN A 268 -6.83 9.44 -20.80
N GLY A 269 -6.52 10.32 -19.86
CA GLY A 269 -7.05 10.28 -18.49
C GLY A 269 -7.92 11.50 -18.18
N THR A 270 -8.96 11.30 -17.35
CA THR A 270 -9.72 12.37 -16.69
C THR A 270 -9.22 12.56 -15.28
N VAL A 271 -9.27 13.78 -14.77
CA VAL A 271 -9.00 14.07 -13.37
C VAL A 271 -10.20 13.64 -12.53
N PHE A 272 -9.97 12.94 -11.43
CA PHE A 272 -11.01 12.64 -10.46
C PHE A 272 -11.24 13.87 -9.57
N GLU A 273 -12.48 14.29 -9.47
CA GLU A 273 -12.90 15.42 -8.64
C GLU A 273 -13.96 14.97 -7.63
N ASP A 274 -14.20 15.77 -6.60
CA ASP A 274 -15.19 15.49 -5.56
C ASP A 274 -16.66 15.42 -6.10
N ASN A 275 -16.90 15.98 -7.27
CA ASN A 275 -18.18 15.87 -7.98
C ASN A 275 -18.34 14.56 -8.76
N PHE A 276 -17.35 13.69 -8.75
CA PHE A 276 -17.42 12.36 -9.36
C PHE A 276 -18.43 11.50 -8.61
N THR A 277 -19.40 10.93 -9.33
CA THR A 277 -20.45 10.14 -8.70
C THR A 277 -19.88 8.80 -8.19
N LYS A 278 -20.30 8.41 -6.99
CA LYS A 278 -19.90 7.14 -6.38
C LYS A 278 -20.28 5.94 -7.26
N ASP A 279 -21.45 6.00 -7.90
CA ASP A 279 -21.98 4.89 -8.72
C ASP A 279 -21.17 4.66 -10.00
N GLU A 280 -20.65 5.71 -10.61
CA GLU A 280 -19.76 5.59 -11.77
C GLU A 280 -18.44 4.97 -11.38
N PHE A 281 -17.90 5.38 -10.25
CA PHE A 281 -16.67 4.84 -9.69
C PHE A 281 -16.82 3.37 -9.28
N ASP A 282 -17.88 3.04 -8.53
CA ASP A 282 -18.13 1.68 -8.04
C ASP A 282 -18.33 0.69 -9.22
N ARG A 283 -19.03 1.08 -10.29
CA ARG A 283 -19.18 0.26 -11.50
C ARG A 283 -17.86 -0.04 -12.20
N THR A 284 -16.99 0.95 -12.33
CA THR A 284 -15.68 0.77 -12.96
C THR A 284 -14.79 -0.13 -12.11
N ILE A 285 -14.86 0.00 -10.78
CA ILE A 285 -14.10 -0.84 -9.84
C ILE A 285 -14.59 -2.28 -9.87
N GLU A 286 -15.89 -2.52 -9.91
CA GLU A 286 -16.42 -3.88 -10.01
C GLU A 286 -15.93 -4.58 -11.28
N LYS A 287 -15.90 -3.86 -12.41
CA LYS A 287 -15.36 -4.37 -13.67
C LYS A 287 -13.87 -4.72 -13.55
N ASN A 288 -13.06 -3.84 -12.96
CA ASN A 288 -11.65 -4.09 -12.73
C ASN A 288 -11.41 -5.29 -11.80
N ASN A 289 -12.18 -5.42 -10.73
CA ASN A 289 -12.06 -6.52 -9.80
C ASN A 289 -12.38 -7.87 -10.44
N LEU A 290 -13.34 -7.92 -11.36
CA LEU A 290 -13.63 -9.14 -12.13
C LEU A 290 -12.44 -9.59 -12.98
N ASP A 291 -11.70 -8.65 -13.55
CA ASP A 291 -10.49 -8.96 -14.34
C ASP A 291 -9.31 -9.40 -13.47
N HIS A 292 -9.25 -8.96 -12.21
CA HIS A 292 -8.21 -9.34 -11.24
C HIS A 292 -8.40 -10.71 -10.62
N THR A 293 -9.61 -11.24 -10.58
CA THR A 293 -9.91 -12.54 -9.98
C THR A 293 -9.12 -13.69 -10.58
N LYS A 294 -8.57 -13.52 -11.79
CA LYS A 294 -7.72 -14.52 -12.45
C LYS A 294 -6.27 -14.58 -11.95
N SER A 295 -5.77 -13.58 -11.21
CA SER A 295 -4.35 -13.48 -10.84
C SER A 295 -4.02 -13.62 -9.35
N VAL A 296 -4.99 -13.48 -8.44
CA VAL A 296 -4.78 -13.45 -6.98
C VAL A 296 -5.66 -14.45 -6.23
N LEU A 297 -6.54 -15.14 -6.92
CA LEU A 297 -7.40 -16.16 -6.30
C LEU A 297 -6.56 -17.40 -5.97
N TYR A 298 -6.31 -17.60 -4.69
CA TYR A 298 -6.21 -18.96 -4.18
C TYR A 298 -7.55 -19.65 -4.49
N PRO A 299 -7.54 -20.84 -5.10
CA PRO A 299 -8.77 -21.61 -5.24
C PRO A 299 -9.23 -21.99 -3.84
N ILE A 300 -10.12 -21.19 -3.27
CA ILE A 300 -10.78 -21.48 -2.00
C ILE A 300 -11.93 -22.47 -2.28
N LYS A 301 -11.66 -23.53 -3.02
CA LYS A 301 -12.64 -24.58 -3.25
C LYS A 301 -12.93 -25.47 -2.02
N ASN A 302 -12.23 -25.23 -0.90
CA ASN A 302 -12.31 -26.08 0.30
C ASN A 302 -12.60 -25.29 1.58
N PHE A 303 -13.29 -24.16 1.53
CA PHE A 303 -13.59 -23.33 2.70
C PHE A 303 -15.08 -23.22 3.05
N GLU A 304 -15.91 -24.15 2.54
CA GLU A 304 -17.27 -24.35 3.06
C GLU A 304 -17.31 -25.52 4.05
#